data_814717ac10dd1694046a5442a261ddc1
#
_entry.id   814717ac10dd1694046a5442a261ddc1
#
_cell.length_a   1.000
_cell.length_b   1.000
_cell.length_c   1.000
_cell.angle_alpha   90.00
_cell.angle_beta   90.00
_cell.angle_gamma   90.00
#
_symmetry.space_group_name_H-M   'P 1'
#
loop_
_entity.id
_entity.type
_entity.pdbx_description
1 polymer ?
#
loop_
_entity_poly.entity_id
_entity_poly.type
_entity_poly.pdbx_seq_one_letter_code
_entity_poly.pdbx_strand_id
1 'polypeptide(L)'
;MPLSQFSRLISTGSALPSRCVTNDELARELASLGVETSDEWIRSRTGIETRYLVSGEEGTLSLAVGASRAALESGAIDPETIDLVIVATTTPDEVFPAVACRLQSALGIPPCAAFDIQAVCSGFAYAVSVADSMIRSGAARRALVVGAESFSRLLDWRDRTTCVLFGDGAGAAVLDASDKPGILMTRLTADGGKGDYLAVPGRLEGAGVPLPQDGWTGRVPRSRGVALIPGGSRAPGSRGCGL
;
A
#
# COMPACT_ATOMS: atom_id res chain seq x y z
N MET A 1 -24.38 5.47 -19.64
CA MET A 1 -24.99 5.85 -18.34
C MET A 1 -25.01 7.37 -18.25
N PRO A 2 -25.98 8.01 -17.55
CA PRO A 2 -25.89 9.43 -17.28
C PRO A 2 -24.64 9.67 -16.43
N LEU A 3 -23.93 10.78 -16.67
CA LEU A 3 -22.76 11.18 -15.89
C LEU A 3 -23.22 11.46 -14.45
N SER A 4 -22.59 10.84 -13.46
CA SER A 4 -22.85 11.19 -12.07
C SER A 4 -22.10 12.48 -11.74
N GLN A 5 -22.71 13.33 -10.92
CA GLN A 5 -22.09 14.59 -10.55
C GLN A 5 -20.96 14.40 -9.53
N PHE A 6 -21.07 13.38 -8.70
CA PHE A 6 -20.13 13.06 -7.61
C PHE A 6 -19.95 11.55 -7.45
N SER A 7 -18.83 11.15 -6.83
CA SER A 7 -18.73 9.88 -6.15
C SER A 7 -18.80 10.07 -4.64
N ARG A 8 -19.32 9.09 -3.92
CA ARG A 8 -19.43 9.10 -2.46
C ARG A 8 -18.80 7.87 -1.86
N LEU A 9 -18.10 8.06 -0.76
CA LEU A 9 -17.71 6.98 0.14
C LEU A 9 -18.96 6.46 0.84
N ILE A 10 -19.27 5.17 0.67
CA ILE A 10 -20.47 4.54 1.23
C ILE A 10 -20.17 3.48 2.29
N SER A 11 -18.96 2.93 2.29
CA SER A 11 -18.51 2.00 3.34
C SER A 11 -16.99 1.95 3.42
N THR A 12 -16.49 1.46 4.56
CA THR A 12 -15.07 1.20 4.80
C THR A 12 -14.88 -0.09 5.57
N GLY A 13 -13.69 -0.68 5.44
CA GLY A 13 -13.26 -1.84 6.21
C GLY A 13 -11.74 -1.85 6.37
N SER A 14 -11.25 -2.62 7.30
CA SER A 14 -9.81 -2.78 7.53
C SER A 14 -9.47 -4.22 7.91
N ALA A 15 -8.23 -4.60 7.68
CA ALA A 15 -7.66 -5.86 8.14
C ALA A 15 -6.23 -5.64 8.63
N LEU A 16 -5.90 -6.28 9.72
CA LEU A 16 -4.56 -6.32 10.29
C LEU A 16 -4.07 -7.76 10.30
N PRO A 17 -2.75 -8.00 10.17
CA PRO A 17 -2.18 -9.32 10.38
C PRO A 17 -2.52 -9.89 11.76
N SER A 18 -2.40 -11.20 11.89
CA SER A 18 -2.65 -11.90 13.15
C SER A 18 -1.60 -11.62 14.23
N ARG A 19 -0.35 -11.32 13.83
CA ARG A 19 0.77 -11.07 14.72
C ARG A 19 0.88 -9.60 15.12
N CYS A 20 0.43 -9.28 16.34
CA CYS A 20 0.70 -7.99 16.98
C CYS A 20 2.05 -8.07 17.71
N VAL A 21 2.94 -7.11 17.50
CA VAL A 21 4.30 -7.05 18.07
C VAL A 21 4.46 -5.77 18.87
N THR A 22 4.75 -5.90 20.15
CA THR A 22 5.09 -4.78 21.05
C THR A 22 6.51 -4.26 20.80
N ASN A 23 6.83 -3.07 21.28
CA ASN A 23 8.20 -2.55 21.20
C ASN A 23 9.21 -3.44 21.93
N ASP A 24 8.83 -4.02 23.07
CA ASP A 24 9.72 -4.92 23.85
C ASP A 24 9.98 -6.24 23.10
N GLU A 25 8.98 -6.78 22.41
CA GLU A 25 9.15 -7.97 21.57
C GLU A 25 10.05 -7.64 20.38
N LEU A 26 9.82 -6.51 19.73
CA LEU A 26 10.65 -6.06 18.61
C LEU A 26 12.10 -5.84 19.07
N ALA A 27 12.31 -5.20 20.21
CA ALA A 27 13.64 -4.96 20.76
C ALA A 27 14.40 -6.28 21.01
N ARG A 28 13.72 -7.30 21.56
CA ARG A 28 14.31 -8.64 21.75
C ARG A 28 14.68 -9.32 20.43
N GLU A 29 13.82 -9.21 19.42
CA GLU A 29 14.09 -9.76 18.09
C GLU A 29 15.28 -9.06 17.43
N LEU A 30 15.32 -7.73 17.48
CA LEU A 30 16.39 -6.91 16.90
C LEU A 30 17.74 -7.14 17.64
N ALA A 31 17.72 -7.37 18.94
CA ALA A 31 18.94 -7.69 19.70
C ALA A 31 19.63 -8.97 19.18
N SER A 32 18.86 -9.96 18.70
CA SER A 32 19.40 -11.16 18.06
C SER A 32 20.15 -10.87 16.75
N LEU A 33 19.87 -9.72 16.12
CA LEU A 33 20.52 -9.22 14.91
C LEU A 33 21.65 -8.22 15.22
N GLY A 34 21.94 -7.98 16.51
CA GLY A 34 22.93 -7.01 16.96
C GLY A 34 22.46 -5.54 16.93
N VAL A 35 21.14 -5.33 16.91
CA VAL A 35 20.53 -3.99 16.92
C VAL A 35 19.97 -3.67 18.29
N GLU A 36 20.51 -2.65 18.94
CA GLU A 36 20.05 -2.20 20.25
C GLU A 36 18.93 -1.17 20.11
N THR A 37 17.79 -1.41 20.76
CA THR A 37 16.66 -0.48 20.89
C THR A 37 15.87 -0.78 22.15
N SER A 38 14.88 0.08 22.48
CA SER A 38 13.99 -0.11 23.62
C SER A 38 12.61 0.50 23.34
N ASP A 39 11.59 0.11 24.12
CA ASP A 39 10.27 0.74 24.07
C ASP A 39 10.38 2.26 24.27
N GLU A 40 11.11 2.69 25.29
CA GLU A 40 11.30 4.12 25.57
C GLU A 40 11.92 4.88 24.36
N TRP A 41 12.94 4.29 23.72
CA TRP A 41 13.58 4.87 22.54
C TRP A 41 12.62 5.00 21.36
N ILE A 42 11.82 3.96 21.10
CA ILE A 42 10.87 3.92 20.00
C ILE A 42 9.73 4.92 20.27
N ARG A 43 9.10 4.86 21.44
CA ARG A 43 7.98 5.74 21.80
C ARG A 43 8.34 7.21 21.80
N SER A 44 9.49 7.56 22.38
CA SER A 44 9.92 8.98 22.45
C SER A 44 10.13 9.63 21.07
N ARG A 45 10.41 8.83 20.04
CA ARG A 45 10.67 9.31 18.67
C ARG A 45 9.50 9.17 17.73
N THR A 46 8.66 8.18 17.94
CA THR A 46 7.62 7.79 16.98
C THR A 46 6.22 7.80 17.55
N GLY A 47 6.07 7.68 18.86
CA GLY A 47 4.78 7.44 19.51
C GLY A 47 4.24 6.02 19.30
N ILE A 48 4.92 5.15 18.55
CA ILE A 48 4.47 3.80 18.23
C ILE A 48 4.66 2.89 19.44
N GLU A 49 3.61 2.17 19.81
CA GLU A 49 3.63 1.19 20.91
C GLU A 49 3.63 -0.25 20.38
N THR A 50 2.88 -0.49 19.30
CA THR A 50 2.73 -1.80 18.69
C THR A 50 2.71 -1.68 17.16
N ARG A 51 3.01 -2.79 16.48
CA ARG A 51 2.79 -2.94 15.03
C ARG A 51 2.26 -4.35 14.75
N TYR A 52 1.62 -4.49 13.60
CA TYR A 52 1.18 -5.77 13.10
C TYR A 52 2.09 -6.21 11.96
N LEU A 53 2.52 -7.45 11.96
CA LEU A 53 3.42 -8.01 10.96
C LEU A 53 2.82 -9.29 10.38
N VAL A 54 2.85 -9.42 9.05
CA VAL A 54 2.41 -10.66 8.39
C VAL A 54 3.23 -11.85 8.86
N SER A 55 2.58 -12.98 9.00
CA SER A 55 3.17 -14.24 9.43
C SER A 55 2.59 -15.42 8.64
N GLY A 56 3.35 -16.49 8.52
CA GLY A 56 2.91 -17.67 7.78
C GLY A 56 2.56 -17.35 6.33
N GLU A 57 1.32 -17.66 5.93
CA GLU A 57 0.79 -17.45 4.58
C GLU A 57 0.11 -16.08 4.39
N GLU A 58 0.11 -15.22 5.43
CA GLU A 58 -0.43 -13.87 5.30
C GLU A 58 0.40 -13.04 4.31
N GLY A 59 -0.29 -12.18 3.57
CA GLY A 59 0.33 -11.30 2.58
C GLY A 59 -0.59 -10.18 2.19
N THR A 60 -0.16 -9.39 1.23
CA THR A 60 -0.89 -8.22 0.74
C THR A 60 -2.29 -8.60 0.22
N LEU A 61 -2.40 -9.70 -0.53
CA LEU A 61 -3.70 -10.17 -1.03
C LEU A 61 -4.63 -10.59 0.11
N SER A 62 -4.15 -11.38 1.07
CA SER A 62 -5.00 -11.85 2.18
C SER A 62 -5.52 -10.68 3.03
N LEU A 63 -4.69 -9.68 3.27
CA LEU A 63 -5.08 -8.45 3.96
C LEU A 63 -6.08 -7.64 3.14
N ALA A 64 -5.84 -7.48 1.83
CA ALA A 64 -6.78 -6.82 0.92
C ALA A 64 -8.15 -7.50 0.91
N VAL A 65 -8.19 -8.84 0.88
CA VAL A 65 -9.43 -9.62 0.97
C VAL A 65 -10.15 -9.37 2.29
N GLY A 66 -9.43 -9.41 3.42
CA GLY A 66 -10.00 -9.16 4.74
C GLY A 66 -10.62 -7.76 4.86
N ALA A 67 -9.87 -6.72 4.47
CA ALA A 67 -10.35 -5.35 4.49
C ALA A 67 -11.56 -5.14 3.57
N SER A 68 -11.53 -5.74 2.38
CA SER A 68 -12.62 -5.62 1.41
C SER A 68 -13.89 -6.30 1.89
N ARG A 69 -13.81 -7.51 2.46
CA ARG A 69 -14.95 -8.19 3.08
C ARG A 69 -15.57 -7.34 4.17
N ALA A 70 -14.75 -6.80 5.08
CA ALA A 70 -15.23 -5.91 6.13
C ALA A 70 -15.93 -4.66 5.55
N ALA A 71 -15.42 -4.07 4.45
CA ALA A 71 -16.06 -2.94 3.79
C ALA A 71 -17.40 -3.31 3.15
N LEU A 72 -17.47 -4.44 2.45
CA LEU A 72 -18.70 -4.92 1.81
C LEU A 72 -19.77 -5.26 2.86
N GLU A 73 -19.41 -5.95 3.93
CA GLU A 73 -20.29 -6.30 5.04
C GLU A 73 -20.80 -5.05 5.77
N SER A 74 -19.94 -4.10 6.11
CA SER A 74 -20.35 -2.87 6.82
C SER A 74 -21.31 -2.02 6.02
N GLY A 75 -21.23 -2.05 4.69
CA GLY A 75 -22.12 -1.34 3.78
C GLY A 75 -23.32 -2.16 3.32
N ALA A 76 -23.44 -3.43 3.71
CA ALA A 76 -24.40 -4.40 3.16
C ALA A 76 -24.38 -4.38 1.61
N ILE A 77 -23.18 -4.39 1.03
CA ILE A 77 -22.95 -4.26 -0.42
C ILE A 77 -22.73 -5.64 -1.02
N ASP A 78 -23.54 -5.95 -2.03
CA ASP A 78 -23.37 -7.15 -2.84
C ASP A 78 -22.12 -7.01 -3.73
N PRO A 79 -21.15 -7.94 -3.65
CA PRO A 79 -19.97 -7.95 -4.53
C PRO A 79 -20.32 -7.91 -6.03
N GLU A 80 -21.46 -8.49 -6.43
CA GLU A 80 -21.90 -8.48 -7.84
C GLU A 80 -22.16 -7.07 -8.38
N THR A 81 -22.31 -6.06 -7.51
CA THR A 81 -22.56 -4.68 -7.90
C THR A 81 -21.29 -3.86 -8.11
N ILE A 82 -20.10 -4.42 -7.81
CA ILE A 82 -18.80 -3.78 -8.02
C ILE A 82 -18.40 -3.93 -9.49
N ASP A 83 -18.06 -2.83 -10.15
CA ASP A 83 -17.65 -2.78 -11.54
C ASP A 83 -16.25 -2.16 -11.76
N LEU A 84 -15.56 -1.85 -10.65
CA LEU A 84 -14.17 -1.36 -10.65
C LEU A 84 -13.46 -1.80 -9.37
N VAL A 85 -12.26 -2.38 -9.51
CA VAL A 85 -11.38 -2.74 -8.37
C VAL A 85 -10.02 -2.07 -8.56
N ILE A 86 -9.60 -1.26 -7.60
CA ILE A 86 -8.27 -0.63 -7.60
C ILE A 86 -7.57 -0.97 -6.29
N VAL A 87 -6.36 -1.54 -6.39
CA VAL A 87 -5.50 -1.77 -5.24
C VAL A 87 -4.28 -0.87 -5.30
N ALA A 88 -4.08 -0.07 -4.26
CA ALA A 88 -2.85 0.69 -4.06
C ALA A 88 -1.89 -0.16 -3.22
N THR A 89 -0.80 -0.58 -3.81
CA THR A 89 0.24 -1.38 -3.14
C THR A 89 1.62 -1.18 -3.75
N THR A 90 2.64 -1.30 -2.91
CA THR A 90 4.07 -1.33 -3.28
C THR A 90 4.65 -2.73 -3.05
N THR A 91 3.90 -3.58 -2.34
CA THR A 91 4.31 -4.92 -1.88
C THR A 91 3.37 -6.01 -2.38
N PRO A 92 3.13 -6.12 -3.72
CA PRO A 92 2.32 -7.20 -4.22
C PRO A 92 2.97 -8.55 -3.88
N ASP A 93 2.15 -9.59 -3.65
CA ASP A 93 2.67 -10.94 -3.37
C ASP A 93 3.34 -11.55 -4.61
N GLU A 94 2.92 -11.14 -5.80
CA GLU A 94 3.44 -11.57 -7.11
C GLU A 94 3.70 -10.35 -8.00
N VAL A 95 4.66 -10.43 -8.91
CA VAL A 95 4.91 -9.37 -9.90
C VAL A 95 3.69 -9.20 -10.85
N PHE A 96 3.08 -10.31 -11.21
CA PHE A 96 1.81 -10.42 -11.93
C PHE A 96 1.20 -11.81 -11.63
N PRO A 97 -0.15 -11.97 -11.71
CA PRO A 97 -1.14 -10.95 -12.02
C PRO A 97 -1.27 -9.88 -10.92
N ALA A 98 -1.90 -8.73 -11.26
CA ALA A 98 -2.17 -7.66 -10.30
C ALA A 98 -2.95 -8.17 -9.08
N VAL A 99 -2.68 -7.59 -7.90
CA VAL A 99 -3.40 -7.92 -6.65
C VAL A 99 -4.90 -7.66 -6.84
N ALA A 100 -5.28 -6.59 -7.54
CA ALA A 100 -6.68 -6.27 -7.85
C ALA A 100 -7.38 -7.39 -8.63
N CYS A 101 -6.71 -8.04 -9.58
CA CYS A 101 -7.28 -9.17 -10.33
C CYS A 101 -7.51 -10.39 -9.43
N ARG A 102 -6.55 -10.69 -8.54
CA ARG A 102 -6.67 -11.76 -7.56
C ARG A 102 -7.77 -11.47 -6.55
N LEU A 103 -7.85 -10.23 -6.09
CA LEU A 103 -8.88 -9.75 -5.14
C LEU A 103 -10.28 -9.86 -5.75
N GLN A 104 -10.46 -9.40 -7.00
CA GLN A 104 -11.70 -9.52 -7.75
C GLN A 104 -12.23 -10.95 -7.75
N SER A 105 -11.37 -11.91 -8.08
CA SER A 105 -11.68 -13.34 -8.09
C SER A 105 -11.99 -13.89 -6.69
N ALA A 106 -11.18 -13.52 -5.67
CA ALA A 106 -11.34 -14.02 -4.30
C ALA A 106 -12.63 -13.52 -3.60
N LEU A 107 -13.18 -12.41 -4.07
CA LEU A 107 -14.44 -11.83 -3.57
C LEU A 107 -15.67 -12.26 -4.39
N GLY A 108 -15.50 -12.99 -5.49
CA GLY A 108 -16.60 -13.35 -6.39
C GLY A 108 -17.17 -12.14 -7.16
N ILE A 109 -16.41 -11.06 -7.29
CA ILE A 109 -16.83 -9.90 -8.10
C ILE A 109 -16.83 -10.32 -9.58
N PRO A 110 -17.89 -9.99 -10.35
CA PRO A 110 -17.95 -10.29 -11.78
C PRO A 110 -16.78 -9.69 -12.58
N PRO A 111 -16.50 -10.16 -13.79
CA PRO A 111 -15.47 -9.56 -14.64
C PRO A 111 -15.67 -8.05 -14.79
N CYS A 112 -14.69 -7.27 -14.34
CA CYS A 112 -14.70 -5.81 -14.35
C CYS A 112 -13.28 -5.26 -14.53
N ALA A 113 -13.14 -3.94 -14.60
CA ALA A 113 -11.83 -3.30 -14.59
C ALA A 113 -11.17 -3.54 -13.21
N ALA A 114 -9.96 -4.14 -13.22
CA ALA A 114 -9.20 -4.44 -12.00
C ALA A 114 -7.70 -4.21 -12.27
N PHE A 115 -7.07 -3.33 -11.49
CA PHE A 115 -5.66 -2.98 -11.65
C PHE A 115 -5.05 -2.41 -10.37
N ASP A 116 -3.71 -2.49 -10.28
CA ASP A 116 -2.96 -1.93 -9.17
C ASP A 116 -2.43 -0.54 -9.50
N ILE A 117 -2.26 0.29 -8.45
CA ILE A 117 -1.61 1.60 -8.52
C ILE A 117 -0.46 1.62 -7.52
N GLN A 118 0.70 2.15 -7.95
CA GLN A 118 1.83 2.38 -7.09
C GLN A 118 2.13 3.87 -6.97
N ALA A 119 1.89 4.42 -5.78
CA ALA A 119 2.32 5.75 -5.38
C ALA A 119 2.69 5.75 -3.88
N VAL A 120 3.17 4.63 -3.38
CA VAL A 120 3.64 4.36 -2.01
C VAL A 120 2.65 4.91 -0.97
N CYS A 121 3.10 5.74 -0.01
CA CYS A 121 2.28 6.31 1.07
C CYS A 121 1.08 7.14 0.57
N SER A 122 1.14 7.67 -0.65
CA SER A 122 0.04 8.41 -1.29
C SER A 122 -0.86 7.52 -2.14
N GLY A 123 -0.55 6.23 -2.28
CA GLY A 123 -1.21 5.30 -3.19
C GLY A 123 -2.72 5.27 -3.06
N PHE A 124 -3.23 5.20 -1.81
CA PHE A 124 -4.67 5.19 -1.57
C PHE A 124 -5.36 6.48 -2.05
N ALA A 125 -4.75 7.66 -1.84
CA ALA A 125 -5.29 8.92 -2.33
C ALA A 125 -5.31 8.98 -3.88
N TYR A 126 -4.28 8.44 -4.53
CA TYR A 126 -4.26 8.28 -5.99
C TYR A 126 -5.36 7.33 -6.47
N ALA A 127 -5.52 6.18 -5.82
CA ALA A 127 -6.55 5.20 -6.16
C ALA A 127 -7.96 5.78 -6.02
N VAL A 128 -8.24 6.51 -4.93
CA VAL A 128 -9.51 7.23 -4.72
C VAL A 128 -9.75 8.27 -5.83
N SER A 129 -8.71 9.04 -6.21
CA SER A 129 -8.81 10.05 -7.27
C SER A 129 -9.13 9.44 -8.62
N VAL A 130 -8.51 8.31 -8.96
CA VAL A 130 -8.78 7.57 -10.20
C VAL A 130 -10.20 7.00 -10.18
N ALA A 131 -10.62 6.38 -9.08
CA ALA A 131 -11.97 5.85 -8.93
C ALA A 131 -13.03 6.95 -9.04
N ASP A 132 -12.84 8.11 -8.37
CA ASP A 132 -13.72 9.28 -8.49
C ASP A 132 -13.84 9.73 -9.95
N SER A 133 -12.73 9.83 -10.65
CA SER A 133 -12.70 10.23 -12.07
C SER A 133 -13.43 9.24 -12.97
N MET A 134 -13.23 7.93 -12.76
CA MET A 134 -13.90 6.88 -13.54
C MET A 134 -15.42 6.84 -13.26
N ILE A 135 -15.83 7.05 -12.01
CA ILE A 135 -17.25 7.12 -11.66
C ILE A 135 -17.90 8.36 -12.28
N ARG A 136 -17.28 9.53 -12.14
CA ARG A 136 -17.84 10.79 -12.67
C ARG A 136 -17.90 10.82 -14.20
N SER A 137 -16.97 10.16 -14.89
CA SER A 137 -17.00 9.99 -16.34
C SER A 137 -18.01 8.94 -16.83
N GLY A 138 -18.62 8.17 -15.93
CA GLY A 138 -19.53 7.07 -16.27
C GLY A 138 -18.82 5.80 -16.73
N ALA A 139 -17.48 5.71 -16.60
CA ALA A 139 -16.72 4.50 -16.91
C ALA A 139 -16.91 3.39 -15.88
N ALA A 140 -17.28 3.76 -14.64
CA ALA A 140 -17.66 2.86 -13.58
C ALA A 140 -18.83 3.45 -12.78
N ARG A 141 -19.55 2.63 -12.06
CA ARG A 141 -20.61 3.06 -11.15
C ARG A 141 -20.22 2.87 -9.68
N ARG A 142 -19.62 1.73 -9.35
CA ARG A 142 -19.26 1.37 -7.98
C ARG A 142 -17.87 0.79 -7.92
N ALA A 143 -16.99 1.47 -7.22
CA ALA A 143 -15.59 1.10 -7.11
C ALA A 143 -15.25 0.56 -5.72
N LEU A 144 -14.52 -0.57 -5.67
CA LEU A 144 -13.80 -1.03 -4.50
C LEU A 144 -12.36 -0.52 -4.59
N VAL A 145 -11.96 0.32 -3.64
CA VAL A 145 -10.62 0.92 -3.56
C VAL A 145 -9.93 0.40 -2.32
N VAL A 146 -8.76 -0.19 -2.48
CA VAL A 146 -8.02 -0.83 -1.39
C VAL A 146 -6.61 -0.27 -1.32
N GLY A 147 -6.11 0.02 -0.12
CA GLY A 147 -4.70 0.18 0.17
C GLY A 147 -4.24 -1.01 1.01
N ALA A 148 -3.23 -1.74 0.56
CA ALA A 148 -2.76 -2.93 1.26
C ALA A 148 -1.24 -3.05 1.14
N GLU A 149 -0.57 -3.29 2.27
CA GLU A 149 0.88 -3.40 2.32
C GLU A 149 1.33 -4.52 3.26
N SER A 150 2.30 -5.31 2.80
CA SER A 150 3.16 -6.17 3.61
C SER A 150 4.55 -5.55 3.68
N PHE A 151 4.62 -4.32 4.22
CA PHE A 151 5.82 -3.47 4.15
C PHE A 151 6.99 -4.05 4.94
N SER A 152 6.71 -4.88 5.97
CA SER A 152 7.69 -5.61 6.76
C SER A 152 8.65 -6.47 5.92
N ARG A 153 8.21 -6.91 4.71
CA ARG A 153 9.02 -7.69 3.77
C ARG A 153 10.12 -6.88 3.07
N LEU A 154 9.99 -5.55 3.06
CA LEU A 154 10.96 -4.65 2.44
C LEU A 154 11.97 -4.08 3.42
N LEU A 155 11.75 -4.22 4.73
CA LEU A 155 12.58 -3.60 5.77
C LEU A 155 13.95 -4.26 5.88
N ASP A 156 14.97 -3.44 6.06
CA ASP A 156 16.25 -3.89 6.62
C ASP A 156 16.13 -3.91 8.14
N TRP A 157 15.94 -5.09 8.70
CA TRP A 157 15.79 -5.29 10.14
C TRP A 157 17.06 -4.98 10.94
N ARG A 158 18.19 -4.66 10.28
CA ARG A 158 19.42 -4.16 10.90
C ARG A 158 19.48 -2.65 10.96
N ASP A 159 18.60 -1.97 10.26
CA ASP A 159 18.49 -0.50 10.31
C ASP A 159 17.39 -0.08 11.31
N ARG A 160 17.80 0.17 12.56
CA ARG A 160 16.92 0.66 13.62
C ARG A 160 16.18 1.95 13.28
N THR A 161 16.73 2.77 12.40
CA THR A 161 16.14 4.08 12.07
C THR A 161 14.88 3.96 11.22
N THR A 162 14.70 2.84 10.54
CA THR A 162 13.55 2.58 9.66
C THR A 162 12.68 1.41 10.12
N CYS A 163 13.27 0.29 10.57
CA CYS A 163 12.49 -0.92 10.86
C CYS A 163 11.46 -0.78 12.00
N VAL A 164 11.65 0.21 12.88
CA VAL A 164 10.71 0.48 13.98
C VAL A 164 9.48 1.29 13.56
N LEU A 165 9.49 1.88 12.35
CA LEU A 165 8.45 2.82 11.87
C LEU A 165 7.29 2.15 11.17
N PHE A 166 7.47 0.95 10.62
CA PHE A 166 6.55 0.34 9.70
C PHE A 166 5.89 -0.91 10.26
N GLY A 167 4.74 -1.23 9.71
CA GLY A 167 4.00 -2.46 9.91
C GLY A 167 3.18 -2.78 8.67
N ASP A 168 2.34 -3.81 8.76
CA ASP A 168 1.55 -4.33 7.67
C ASP A 168 0.06 -4.13 7.96
N GLY A 169 -0.74 -4.04 6.92
CA GLY A 169 -2.18 -3.87 7.05
C GLY A 169 -2.86 -3.53 5.74
N ALA A 170 -4.19 -3.52 5.77
CA ALA A 170 -5.01 -3.08 4.65
C ALA A 170 -6.22 -2.27 5.12
N GLY A 171 -6.62 -1.32 4.27
CA GLY A 171 -7.87 -0.60 4.37
C GLY A 171 -8.59 -0.61 3.04
N ALA A 172 -9.92 -0.72 3.06
CA ALA A 172 -10.77 -0.72 1.89
C ALA A 172 -11.88 0.32 2.01
N ALA A 173 -12.28 0.88 0.88
CA ALA A 173 -13.39 1.80 0.76
C ALA A 173 -14.23 1.46 -0.46
N VAL A 174 -15.56 1.58 -0.35
CA VAL A 174 -16.45 1.50 -1.51
C VAL A 174 -16.94 2.90 -1.86
N LEU A 175 -16.73 3.28 -3.11
CA LEU A 175 -17.24 4.51 -3.70
C LEU A 175 -18.42 4.18 -4.62
N ASP A 176 -19.47 4.98 -4.57
CA ASP A 176 -20.65 4.84 -5.44
C ASP A 176 -20.96 6.15 -6.16
N ALA A 177 -21.51 6.05 -7.36
CA ALA A 177 -22.04 7.17 -8.11
C ALA A 177 -23.17 7.87 -7.35
N SER A 178 -23.17 9.22 -7.35
CA SER A 178 -24.13 9.99 -6.54
C SER A 178 -24.47 11.33 -7.17
N ASP A 179 -25.74 11.72 -7.06
CA ASP A 179 -26.18 13.08 -7.35
C ASP A 179 -25.99 14.04 -6.16
N LYS A 180 -25.67 13.49 -4.98
CA LYS A 180 -25.40 14.28 -3.77
C LYS A 180 -23.90 14.51 -3.63
N PRO A 181 -23.47 15.66 -3.09
CA PRO A 181 -22.07 15.93 -2.83
C PRO A 181 -21.39 14.83 -2.02
N GLY A 182 -20.22 14.43 -2.49
CA GLY A 182 -19.35 13.42 -1.88
C GLY A 182 -17.91 13.89 -1.96
N ILE A 183 -17.09 13.26 -2.82
CA ILE A 183 -15.74 13.77 -3.12
C ILE A 183 -15.89 15.03 -3.96
N LEU A 184 -15.53 16.18 -3.38
CA LEU A 184 -15.68 17.46 -4.04
C LEU A 184 -14.53 17.73 -5.01
N MET A 185 -13.31 17.43 -4.59
CA MET A 185 -12.10 17.65 -5.36
C MET A 185 -10.99 16.69 -4.90
N THR A 186 -10.18 16.23 -5.83
CA THR A 186 -8.90 15.58 -5.57
C THR A 186 -7.79 16.37 -6.24
N ARG A 187 -6.63 16.48 -5.56
CA ARG A 187 -5.43 17.09 -6.11
C ARG A 187 -4.24 16.19 -5.84
N LEU A 188 -3.58 15.76 -6.92
CA LEU A 188 -2.41 14.91 -6.87
C LEU A 188 -1.20 15.70 -7.34
N THR A 189 -0.09 15.60 -6.61
CA THR A 189 1.19 16.23 -6.95
C THR A 189 2.34 15.32 -6.55
N ALA A 190 3.39 15.32 -7.36
CA ALA A 190 4.64 14.62 -7.05
C ALA A 190 5.83 15.53 -7.38
N ASP A 191 6.89 15.39 -6.61
CA ASP A 191 8.18 16.06 -6.85
C ASP A 191 9.26 14.97 -6.98
N GLY A 192 9.53 14.57 -8.23
CA GLY A 192 10.55 13.56 -8.55
C GLY A 192 11.98 13.96 -8.17
N GLY A 193 12.24 15.27 -7.98
CA GLY A 193 13.54 15.77 -7.51
C GLY A 193 13.86 15.38 -6.06
N LYS A 194 12.89 14.82 -5.32
CA LYS A 194 13.04 14.36 -3.92
C LYS A 194 13.05 12.85 -3.78
N GLY A 195 13.13 12.11 -4.87
CA GLY A 195 13.08 10.65 -4.87
C GLY A 195 14.12 9.96 -3.98
N ASP A 196 15.26 10.61 -3.75
CA ASP A 196 16.34 10.06 -2.92
C ASP A 196 16.11 10.19 -1.39
N TYR A 197 15.06 10.89 -0.95
CA TYR A 197 14.80 11.07 0.49
C TYR A 197 14.32 9.81 1.18
N LEU A 198 13.57 8.97 0.47
CA LEU A 198 13.08 7.68 0.94
C LEU A 198 12.98 6.75 -0.27
N ALA A 199 13.79 5.71 -0.30
CA ALA A 199 13.84 4.79 -1.42
C ALA A 199 14.06 3.35 -0.95
N VAL A 200 13.47 2.42 -1.68
CA VAL A 200 13.81 0.99 -1.62
C VAL A 200 14.50 0.64 -2.92
N PRO A 201 15.83 0.52 -2.94
CA PRO A 201 16.55 0.19 -4.17
C PRO A 201 16.22 -1.23 -4.58
N GLY A 202 15.46 -1.38 -5.66
CA GLY A 202 15.21 -2.63 -6.36
C GLY A 202 16.01 -2.65 -7.65
N ARG A 203 17.02 -3.51 -7.76
CA ARG A 203 17.65 -3.78 -9.04
C ARG A 203 16.99 -5.00 -9.66
N LEU A 204 16.34 -4.81 -10.78
CA LEU A 204 16.16 -5.89 -11.74
C LEU A 204 17.52 -6.12 -12.39
N GLU A 205 18.39 -6.86 -11.75
CA GLU A 205 19.65 -7.30 -12.35
C GLU A 205 19.34 -8.37 -13.40
N GLY A 206 18.83 -7.93 -14.55
CA GLY A 206 18.50 -8.77 -15.69
C GLY A 206 19.60 -8.94 -16.71
N ALA A 207 20.81 -8.42 -16.48
CA ALA A 207 21.92 -8.65 -17.39
C ALA A 207 22.62 -9.97 -17.03
N GLY A 208 22.23 -11.07 -17.67
CA GLY A 208 23.01 -12.29 -17.71
C GLY A 208 22.60 -13.40 -16.74
N VAL A 209 21.47 -13.35 -16.09
CA VAL A 209 20.91 -14.53 -15.42
C VAL A 209 20.16 -15.35 -16.48
N PRO A 210 20.62 -16.55 -16.86
CA PRO A 210 19.79 -17.44 -17.67
C PRO A 210 18.48 -17.67 -16.94
N LEU A 211 17.37 -17.45 -17.63
CA LEU A 211 16.07 -17.87 -17.09
C LEU A 211 16.20 -19.35 -16.71
N PRO A 212 15.84 -19.74 -15.49
CA PRO A 212 15.84 -21.15 -15.13
C PRO A 212 14.99 -21.90 -16.14
N GLN A 213 15.51 -22.98 -16.70
CA GLN A 213 14.77 -23.79 -17.68
C GLN A 213 13.50 -24.43 -17.07
N ASP A 214 13.39 -24.41 -15.75
CA ASP A 214 12.33 -25.03 -14.96
C ASP A 214 11.25 -24.04 -14.50
N GLY A 215 11.18 -22.85 -15.10
CA GLY A 215 10.26 -21.79 -14.67
C GLY A 215 10.83 -20.93 -13.53
N TRP A 216 10.37 -19.70 -13.46
CA TRP A 216 10.77 -18.73 -12.45
C TRP A 216 10.31 -19.18 -11.06
N THR A 217 11.23 -19.56 -10.16
CA THR A 217 10.94 -20.08 -8.82
C THR A 217 10.81 -18.96 -7.77
N GLY A 218 10.52 -17.75 -8.17
CA GLY A 218 10.05 -16.69 -7.27
C GLY A 218 10.95 -16.26 -6.12
N ARG A 219 12.25 -16.63 -6.10
CA ARG A 219 13.18 -16.06 -5.13
C ARG A 219 13.63 -14.69 -5.65
N VAL A 220 12.94 -13.66 -5.19
CA VAL A 220 13.47 -12.30 -5.27
C VAL A 220 14.79 -12.28 -4.49
N PRO A 221 15.93 -11.88 -5.09
CA PRO A 221 17.14 -11.63 -4.33
C PRO A 221 16.78 -10.64 -3.21
N ARG A 222 17.24 -10.90 -1.98
CA ARG A 222 16.98 -10.02 -0.85
C ARG A 222 17.39 -8.62 -1.25
N SER A 223 16.41 -7.75 -1.52
CA SER A 223 16.62 -6.32 -1.71
C SER A 223 17.31 -5.77 -0.48
N ARG A 224 18.25 -4.85 -0.65
CA ARG A 224 18.71 -4.03 0.47
C ARG A 224 17.47 -3.30 0.96
N GLY A 225 17.17 -3.41 2.26
CA GLY A 225 15.96 -2.85 2.85
C GLY A 225 15.78 -1.35 2.65
N VAL A 226 14.69 -0.83 3.16
CA VAL A 226 14.36 0.61 3.15
C VAL A 226 15.51 1.38 3.79
N ALA A 227 16.14 2.29 3.05
CA ALA A 227 17.15 3.19 3.55
C ALA A 227 16.60 4.61 3.57
N LEU A 228 16.67 5.27 4.73
CA LEU A 228 16.59 6.72 4.81
C LEU A 228 17.98 7.24 4.44
N ILE A 229 18.11 7.89 3.28
CA ILE A 229 19.35 8.53 2.88
C ILE A 229 19.47 9.83 3.70
N PRO A 230 20.51 9.99 4.54
CA PRO A 230 20.72 11.25 5.26
C PRO A 230 20.75 12.40 4.25
N GLY A 231 19.95 13.44 4.50
CA GLY A 231 19.82 14.56 3.59
C GLY A 231 21.16 15.07 3.11
N GLY A 232 21.41 14.95 1.81
CA GLY A 232 22.60 15.45 1.17
C GLY A 232 22.77 16.94 1.45
N SER A 233 24.00 17.34 1.75
CA SER A 233 24.43 18.72 1.93
C SER A 233 23.86 19.59 0.80
N ARG A 234 23.17 20.65 1.17
CA ARG A 234 22.65 21.69 0.26
C ARG A 234 23.75 22.05 -0.75
N ALA A 235 23.44 21.88 -2.02
CA ALA A 235 24.21 22.54 -3.07
C ALA A 235 24.09 24.06 -2.86
N PRO A 236 25.19 24.82 -2.85
CA PRO A 236 25.15 26.27 -2.74
C PRO A 236 24.67 26.86 -4.07
N GLY A 237 23.49 27.48 -4.06
CA GLY A 237 23.08 28.36 -5.15
C GLY A 237 21.72 28.14 -5.77
N SER A 238 20.63 28.39 -5.03
CA SER A 238 19.39 28.86 -5.64
C SER A 238 18.92 30.09 -4.90
N ARG A 239 19.04 31.24 -5.56
CA ARG A 239 18.49 32.51 -5.12
C ARG A 239 16.98 32.40 -5.03
N GLY A 240 16.44 32.98 -3.96
CA GLY A 240 15.01 33.06 -3.74
C GLY A 240 14.29 33.76 -4.88
N CYS A 241 13.10 33.27 -5.18
CA CYS A 241 12.02 34.05 -5.76
C CYS A 241 10.95 34.20 -4.67
N GLY A 242 10.83 35.42 -4.16
CA GLY A 242 9.69 35.82 -3.37
C GLY A 242 8.49 36.02 -4.28
N LEU A 243 7.38 35.61 -3.81
CA LEU A 243 6.02 36.14 -3.74
C LEU A 243 5.08 35.05 -3.26
#